data_1f4cd367b1fc5db5bf50cbab726b563f
#
_entry.id   1f4cd367b1fc5db5bf50cbab726b563f
#
_cell.length_a   1.000
_cell.length_b   1.000
_cell.length_c   1.000
_cell.angle_alpha   90.00
_cell.angle_beta   90.00
_cell.angle_gamma   90.00
#
_symmetry.space_group_name_H-M   'P 1'
#
loop_
_entity.id
_entity.type
_entity.pdbx_description
1 polymer ?
#
loop_
_entity_poly.entity_id
_entity_poly.type
_entity_poly.pdbx_seq_one_letter_code
_entity_poly.pdbx_strand_id
1 'polypeptide(L)'
;CGHCGSKLVLTTSGGRAVQEGERPEPRLRYQCHYKVRHPQSCDGQSGYGVTKLDGIVEKVIRMKFAEIAAAPESEILNHQHKKEIELARIKLDQANAHLAEKQKDLSDYKAETLKVIRGQSNLSVELLNALVKETETMIALAQTRIDAAQTEYESLLASAENLRQEYDRLLTWADLFDTCSFEAKKMIVAQFVKAVRVSRDYNIEIDFNVSFEEFQNFSVKNG
;
A
#
# COMPACT_ATOMS: atom_id res chain seq x y z
N CYS A 1 19.17 8.45 -15.65
CA CYS A 1 19.42 8.17 -17.07
C CYS A 1 18.82 6.79 -17.41
N GLY A 2 17.85 6.76 -18.36
CA GLY A 2 17.19 5.51 -18.79
C GLY A 2 18.10 4.54 -19.56
N HIS A 3 19.28 4.99 -20.01
CA HIS A 3 20.20 4.12 -20.73
C HIS A 3 21.20 3.38 -19.84
N CYS A 4 21.76 4.06 -18.85
CA CYS A 4 22.84 3.47 -18.01
C CYS A 4 22.53 3.45 -16.52
N GLY A 5 21.35 3.85 -16.10
CA GLY A 5 20.95 3.88 -14.69
C GLY A 5 21.60 4.98 -13.83
N SER A 6 22.63 5.68 -14.34
CA SER A 6 23.32 6.72 -13.56
C SER A 6 22.41 7.92 -13.33
N LYS A 7 22.58 8.59 -12.18
CA LYS A 7 21.82 9.81 -11.85
C LYS A 7 22.05 10.92 -12.86
N LEU A 8 21.04 11.77 -13.04
CA LEU A 8 21.15 13.03 -13.74
C LEU A 8 21.68 14.11 -12.80
N VAL A 9 22.55 14.95 -13.28
CA VAL A 9 23.10 16.10 -12.54
C VAL A 9 22.75 17.38 -13.27
N LEU A 10 22.53 18.44 -12.49
CA LEU A 10 22.26 19.75 -13.01
C LEU A 10 23.57 20.36 -13.54
N THR A 11 23.54 20.86 -14.75
CA THR A 11 24.68 21.54 -15.39
C THR A 11 24.20 22.81 -16.07
N THR A 12 25.11 23.77 -16.23
CA THR A 12 24.88 24.98 -17.01
C THR A 12 25.52 24.83 -18.39
N SER A 13 24.79 25.13 -19.45
CA SER A 13 25.37 25.30 -20.77
C SER A 13 25.56 26.80 -21.03
N GLY A 14 26.75 27.20 -21.48
CA GLY A 14 26.99 28.58 -21.91
C GLY A 14 26.02 28.95 -23.04
N GLY A 15 25.27 30.05 -22.86
CA GLY A 15 24.50 30.63 -23.93
C GLY A 15 25.44 31.24 -25.01
N ARG A 16 25.05 31.21 -26.29
CA ARG A 16 25.71 32.07 -27.28
C ARG A 16 25.40 33.51 -26.96
N ALA A 17 26.42 34.36 -26.86
CA ALA A 17 26.22 35.80 -26.78
C ALA A 17 25.43 36.24 -28.05
N VAL A 18 24.34 36.94 -27.85
CA VAL A 18 23.46 37.36 -28.94
C VAL A 18 23.87 38.71 -29.43
N GLN A 19 24.50 39.55 -28.57
CA GLN A 19 25.09 40.83 -28.92
C GLN A 19 26.34 41.13 -28.07
N GLU A 20 27.23 41.98 -28.58
CA GLU A 20 28.42 42.42 -27.86
C GLU A 20 28.00 43.22 -26.61
N GLY A 21 28.25 42.66 -25.40
CA GLY A 21 27.94 43.28 -24.13
C GLY A 21 26.86 42.57 -23.28
N GLU A 22 26.05 41.68 -23.82
CA GLU A 22 25.08 40.90 -23.05
C GLU A 22 25.69 39.54 -22.63
N ARG A 23 25.65 39.28 -21.33
CA ARG A 23 25.92 37.92 -20.83
C ARG A 23 24.64 37.08 -20.97
N PRO A 24 24.65 36.09 -21.89
CA PRO A 24 23.47 35.23 -22.05
C PRO A 24 23.18 34.47 -20.72
N GLU A 25 21.92 34.41 -20.32
CA GLU A 25 21.51 33.61 -19.17
C GLU A 25 21.93 32.15 -19.35
N PRO A 26 22.56 31.55 -18.33
CA PRO A 26 23.00 30.17 -18.42
C PRO A 26 21.77 29.25 -18.52
N ARG A 27 21.72 28.42 -19.55
CA ARG A 27 20.67 27.43 -19.73
C ARG A 27 20.95 26.23 -18.85
N LEU A 28 20.02 25.98 -17.92
CA LEU A 28 20.08 24.80 -17.04
C LEU A 28 19.69 23.53 -17.79
N ARG A 29 20.46 22.48 -17.59
CA ARG A 29 20.24 21.16 -18.19
C ARG A 29 20.50 20.04 -17.18
N TYR A 30 19.75 18.97 -17.29
CA TYR A 30 20.07 17.70 -16.68
C TYR A 30 20.97 16.90 -17.60
N GLN A 31 22.11 16.43 -17.11
CA GLN A 31 23.03 15.57 -17.85
C GLN A 31 23.29 14.26 -17.08
N CYS A 32 23.47 13.17 -17.81
CA CYS A 32 23.87 11.90 -17.19
C CYS A 32 25.28 12.05 -16.59
N HIS A 33 25.40 11.85 -15.28
CA HIS A 33 26.67 11.96 -14.56
C HIS A 33 27.76 11.02 -15.13
N TYR A 34 27.36 9.80 -15.52
CA TYR A 34 28.30 8.86 -16.14
C TYR A 34 28.78 9.34 -17.51
N LYS A 35 27.87 9.84 -18.36
CA LYS A 35 28.21 10.37 -19.67
C LYS A 35 29.13 11.61 -19.61
N VAL A 36 28.96 12.44 -18.58
CA VAL A 36 29.84 13.61 -18.39
C VAL A 36 31.30 13.18 -18.19
N ARG A 37 31.53 12.06 -17.50
CA ARG A 37 32.88 11.52 -17.26
C ARG A 37 33.37 10.56 -18.34
N HIS A 38 32.44 9.85 -18.98
CA HIS A 38 32.71 8.82 -20.00
C HIS A 38 31.83 9.05 -21.26
N PRO A 39 32.14 10.02 -22.12
CA PRO A 39 31.25 10.45 -23.19
C PRO A 39 30.83 9.35 -24.16
N GLN A 40 31.69 8.37 -24.39
CA GLN A 40 31.48 7.25 -25.33
C GLN A 40 30.72 6.08 -24.69
N SER A 41 30.55 6.06 -23.37
CA SER A 41 30.09 4.87 -22.64
C SER A 41 28.60 4.91 -22.25
N CYS A 42 27.87 5.91 -22.71
CA CYS A 42 26.42 6.02 -22.46
C CYS A 42 25.72 6.58 -23.70
N ASP A 43 24.78 5.84 -24.26
CA ASP A 43 24.00 6.22 -25.46
C ASP A 43 22.92 7.28 -25.17
N GLY A 44 22.79 7.74 -23.94
CA GLY A 44 21.87 8.79 -23.56
C GLY A 44 22.16 10.10 -24.30
N GLN A 45 21.17 10.96 -24.43
CA GLN A 45 21.28 12.28 -24.99
C GLN A 45 22.28 13.14 -24.20
N SER A 46 22.89 14.15 -24.85
CA SER A 46 23.91 15.02 -24.25
C SER A 46 23.37 15.90 -23.10
N GLY A 47 22.08 16.13 -23.06
CA GLY A 47 21.40 16.84 -21.95
C GLY A 47 19.94 17.07 -22.25
N TYR A 48 19.17 17.25 -21.16
CA TYR A 48 17.74 17.52 -21.17
C TYR A 48 17.49 18.89 -20.57
N GLY A 49 16.74 19.76 -21.25
CA GLY A 49 16.38 21.08 -20.71
C GLY A 49 15.55 20.93 -19.44
N VAL A 50 15.95 21.64 -18.37
CA VAL A 50 15.28 21.57 -17.05
C VAL A 50 13.81 21.92 -17.18
N THR A 51 13.48 23.09 -17.71
CA THR A 51 12.09 23.55 -17.84
C THR A 51 11.21 22.57 -18.62
N LYS A 52 11.74 21.95 -19.68
CA LYS A 52 10.98 20.98 -20.47
C LYS A 52 10.76 19.69 -19.70
N LEU A 53 11.81 19.14 -19.08
CA LEU A 53 11.72 17.88 -18.35
C LEU A 53 10.82 18.02 -17.12
N ASP A 54 11.04 19.04 -16.30
CA ASP A 54 10.24 19.30 -15.11
C ASP A 54 8.77 19.55 -15.46
N GLY A 55 8.50 20.31 -16.54
CA GLY A 55 7.14 20.54 -17.01
C GLY A 55 6.42 19.26 -17.47
N ILE A 56 7.14 18.31 -18.10
CA ILE A 56 6.54 17.01 -18.45
C ILE A 56 6.22 16.20 -17.19
N VAL A 57 7.17 16.12 -16.25
CA VAL A 57 6.98 15.40 -14.98
C VAL A 57 5.82 16.00 -14.19
N GLU A 58 5.76 17.33 -14.05
CA GLU A 58 4.69 18.04 -13.37
C GLU A 58 3.32 17.76 -14.03
N LYS A 59 3.26 17.73 -15.36
CA LYS A 59 2.03 17.40 -16.08
C LYS A 59 1.57 15.98 -15.80
N VAL A 60 2.48 15.00 -15.78
CA VAL A 60 2.13 13.62 -15.45
C VAL A 60 1.64 13.49 -14.02
N ILE A 61 2.27 14.19 -13.05
CA ILE A 61 1.84 14.20 -11.66
C ILE A 61 0.41 14.75 -11.55
N ARG A 62 0.11 15.89 -12.21
CA ARG A 62 -1.25 16.45 -12.25
C ARG A 62 -2.27 15.47 -12.82
N MET A 63 -1.91 14.79 -13.91
CA MET A 63 -2.80 13.78 -14.50
C MET A 63 -3.08 12.65 -13.51
N LYS A 64 -2.07 12.17 -12.79
CA LYS A 64 -2.22 11.13 -11.78
C LYS A 64 -3.05 11.59 -10.58
N PHE A 65 -2.86 12.81 -10.11
CA PHE A 65 -3.71 13.37 -9.06
C PHE A 65 -5.16 13.52 -9.51
N ALA A 66 -5.40 13.93 -10.77
CA ALA A 66 -6.76 13.99 -11.32
C ALA A 66 -7.40 12.61 -11.42
N GLU A 67 -6.65 11.57 -11.81
CA GLU A 67 -7.13 10.18 -11.83
C GLU A 67 -7.51 9.70 -10.41
N ILE A 68 -6.69 10.00 -9.39
CA ILE A 68 -6.97 9.65 -7.99
C ILE A 68 -8.23 10.39 -7.49
N ALA A 69 -8.32 11.69 -7.74
CA ALA A 69 -9.46 12.49 -7.31
C ALA A 69 -10.78 12.10 -8.01
N ALA A 70 -10.69 11.53 -9.21
CA ALA A 70 -11.86 11.04 -9.94
C ALA A 70 -12.32 9.64 -9.48
N ALA A 71 -11.48 8.90 -8.74
CA ALA A 71 -11.85 7.59 -8.23
C ALA A 71 -12.84 7.73 -7.07
N PRO A 72 -14.00 7.04 -7.08
CA PRO A 72 -14.94 7.09 -5.97
C PRO A 72 -14.33 6.50 -4.70
N GLU A 73 -14.51 7.15 -3.56
CA GLU A 73 -14.05 6.65 -2.25
C GLU A 73 -14.54 5.22 -1.96
N SER A 74 -15.74 4.88 -2.42
CA SER A 74 -16.32 3.54 -2.28
C SER A 74 -15.55 2.44 -3.02
N GLU A 75 -14.70 2.80 -3.97
CA GLU A 75 -13.91 1.87 -4.80
C GLU A 75 -12.50 1.68 -4.26
N ILE A 76 -12.03 2.51 -3.32
CA ILE A 76 -10.69 2.43 -2.72
C ILE A 76 -10.47 1.08 -2.03
N LEU A 77 -11.45 0.66 -1.25
CA LEU A 77 -11.52 -0.71 -0.77
C LEU A 77 -12.21 -1.53 -1.86
N ASN A 78 -11.42 -2.19 -2.68
CA ASN A 78 -11.95 -3.01 -3.75
C ASN A 78 -12.87 -4.11 -3.18
N HIS A 79 -13.76 -4.62 -4.03
CA HIS A 79 -14.72 -5.67 -3.66
C HIS A 79 -14.02 -6.89 -3.03
N GLN A 80 -12.77 -7.15 -3.40
CA GLN A 80 -11.94 -8.22 -2.89
C GLN A 80 -11.59 -8.00 -1.41
N HIS A 81 -11.08 -6.82 -1.03
CA HIS A 81 -10.74 -6.50 0.36
C HIS A 81 -11.97 -6.54 1.28
N LYS A 82 -13.10 -5.99 0.82
CA LYS A 82 -14.36 -6.07 1.56
C LYS A 82 -14.78 -7.52 1.80
N LYS A 83 -14.65 -8.36 0.77
CA LYS A 83 -14.95 -9.79 0.85
C LYS A 83 -13.99 -10.53 1.79
N GLU A 84 -12.70 -10.23 1.75
CA GLU A 84 -11.70 -10.84 2.63
C GLU A 84 -11.95 -10.47 4.11
N ILE A 85 -12.24 -9.22 4.40
CA ILE A 85 -12.62 -8.75 5.74
C ILE A 85 -13.88 -9.46 6.23
N GLU A 86 -14.90 -9.58 5.39
CA GLU A 86 -16.16 -10.27 5.76
C GLU A 86 -15.95 -11.76 5.99
N LEU A 87 -15.14 -12.44 5.16
CA LEU A 87 -14.79 -13.84 5.37
C LEU A 87 -13.99 -14.05 6.66
N ALA A 88 -13.05 -13.18 6.97
CA ALA A 88 -12.29 -13.25 8.22
C ALA A 88 -13.18 -13.02 9.45
N ARG A 89 -14.14 -12.11 9.36
CA ARG A 89 -15.16 -11.89 10.39
C ARG A 89 -16.02 -13.14 10.63
N ILE A 90 -16.56 -13.72 9.56
CA ILE A 90 -17.36 -14.95 9.64
C ILE A 90 -16.55 -16.09 10.30
N LYS A 91 -15.27 -16.22 9.92
CA LYS A 91 -14.37 -17.23 10.50
C LYS A 91 -14.16 -17.02 12.00
N LEU A 92 -14.00 -15.77 12.44
CA LEU A 92 -13.88 -15.40 13.85
C LEU A 92 -15.18 -15.70 14.61
N ASP A 93 -16.34 -15.34 14.06
CA ASP A 93 -17.65 -15.60 14.66
C ASP A 93 -17.90 -17.11 14.81
N GLN A 94 -17.54 -17.91 13.80
CA GLN A 94 -17.63 -19.37 13.86
C GLN A 94 -16.70 -19.97 14.93
N ALA A 95 -15.48 -19.45 15.07
CA ALA A 95 -14.54 -19.90 16.10
C ALA A 95 -15.07 -19.59 17.50
N ASN A 96 -15.64 -18.40 17.71
CA ASN A 96 -16.27 -18.01 18.98
C ASN A 96 -17.50 -18.89 19.32
N ALA A 97 -18.36 -19.17 18.33
CA ALA A 97 -19.50 -20.04 18.51
C ALA A 97 -19.09 -21.46 18.90
N HIS A 98 -18.03 -21.99 18.28
CA HIS A 98 -17.51 -23.31 18.64
C HIS A 98 -16.93 -23.34 20.05
N LEU A 99 -16.22 -22.32 20.51
CA LEU A 99 -15.75 -22.22 21.90
C LEU A 99 -16.92 -22.22 22.87
N ALA A 100 -17.94 -21.41 22.59
CA ALA A 100 -19.13 -21.34 23.47
C ALA A 100 -19.86 -22.69 23.56
N GLU A 101 -19.95 -23.45 22.45
CA GLU A 101 -20.49 -24.81 22.45
C GLU A 101 -19.66 -25.72 23.35
N LYS A 102 -18.34 -25.74 23.25
CA LYS A 102 -17.46 -26.59 24.05
C LYS A 102 -17.47 -26.21 25.55
N GLN A 103 -17.60 -24.92 25.86
CA GLN A 103 -17.76 -24.45 27.24
C GLN A 103 -19.09 -24.94 27.84
N LYS A 104 -20.15 -24.96 27.04
CA LYS A 104 -21.44 -25.53 27.47
C LYS A 104 -21.33 -27.03 27.71
N ASP A 105 -20.73 -27.79 26.77
CA ASP A 105 -20.51 -29.23 26.94
C ASP A 105 -19.76 -29.51 28.25
N LEU A 106 -18.69 -28.74 28.54
CA LEU A 106 -17.91 -28.89 29.77
C LEU A 106 -18.76 -28.63 31.00
N SER A 107 -19.62 -27.61 30.98
CA SER A 107 -20.54 -27.31 32.07
C SER A 107 -21.53 -28.45 32.29
N ASP A 108 -22.09 -29.02 31.23
CA ASP A 108 -23.05 -30.12 31.28
C ASP A 108 -22.39 -31.39 31.81
N TYR A 109 -21.17 -31.73 31.41
CA TYR A 109 -20.42 -32.88 31.97
C TYR A 109 -20.08 -32.69 33.44
N LYS A 110 -19.71 -31.49 33.89
CA LYS A 110 -19.47 -31.18 35.31
C LYS A 110 -20.75 -31.32 36.13
N ALA A 111 -21.88 -30.85 35.60
CA ALA A 111 -23.20 -31.03 36.27
C ALA A 111 -23.60 -32.51 36.37
N GLU A 112 -23.34 -33.29 35.30
CA GLU A 112 -23.62 -34.74 35.31
C GLU A 112 -22.72 -35.50 36.29
N THR A 113 -21.46 -35.11 36.43
CA THR A 113 -20.55 -35.67 37.44
C THR A 113 -21.10 -35.51 38.83
N LEU A 114 -21.72 -34.38 39.16
CA LEU A 114 -22.38 -34.17 40.47
C LEU A 114 -23.59 -35.11 40.69
N LYS A 115 -24.35 -35.43 39.62
CA LYS A 115 -25.47 -36.40 39.72
C LYS A 115 -24.98 -37.83 39.97
N VAL A 116 -23.88 -38.22 39.28
CA VAL A 116 -23.25 -39.53 39.51
C VAL A 116 -22.81 -39.68 40.97
N ILE A 117 -22.13 -38.67 41.52
CA ILE A 117 -21.68 -38.66 42.93
C ILE A 117 -22.85 -38.79 43.90
N ARG A 118 -24.03 -38.26 43.55
CA ARG A 118 -25.25 -38.34 44.35
C ARG A 118 -26.04 -39.64 44.12
N GLY A 119 -25.58 -40.55 43.27
CA GLY A 119 -26.28 -41.80 42.91
C GLY A 119 -27.53 -41.56 42.03
N GLN A 120 -27.60 -40.45 41.34
CA GLN A 120 -28.72 -40.03 40.48
C GLN A 120 -28.48 -40.27 38.99
N SER A 121 -27.36 -40.85 38.63
CA SER A 121 -27.01 -41.19 37.22
C SER A 121 -26.26 -42.52 37.16
N ASN A 122 -26.45 -43.26 36.09
CA ASN A 122 -25.81 -44.56 35.83
C ASN A 122 -24.51 -44.46 35.01
N LEU A 123 -24.02 -43.27 34.71
CA LEU A 123 -22.77 -43.06 33.99
C LEU A 123 -21.56 -43.36 34.86
N SER A 124 -20.47 -43.87 34.28
CA SER A 124 -19.24 -44.09 35.04
C SER A 124 -18.45 -42.79 35.25
N VAL A 125 -17.84 -42.65 36.42
CA VAL A 125 -16.98 -41.49 36.76
C VAL A 125 -15.79 -41.42 35.82
N GLU A 126 -15.23 -42.58 35.46
CA GLU A 126 -14.08 -42.67 34.55
C GLU A 126 -14.40 -42.09 33.14
N LEU A 127 -15.60 -42.44 32.62
CA LEU A 127 -16.05 -41.91 31.31
C LEU A 127 -16.25 -40.39 31.38
N LEU A 128 -16.89 -39.88 32.43
CA LEU A 128 -17.11 -38.44 32.60
C LEU A 128 -15.77 -37.68 32.73
N ASN A 129 -14.80 -38.20 33.49
CA ASN A 129 -13.49 -37.60 33.61
C ASN A 129 -12.74 -37.58 32.29
N ALA A 130 -12.87 -38.63 31.46
CA ALA A 130 -12.28 -38.65 30.11
C ALA A 130 -12.91 -37.56 29.21
N LEU A 131 -14.26 -37.45 29.21
CA LEU A 131 -14.98 -36.44 28.44
C LEU A 131 -14.62 -34.99 28.88
N VAL A 132 -14.54 -34.76 30.18
CA VAL A 132 -14.13 -33.45 30.74
C VAL A 132 -12.72 -33.10 30.25
N LYS A 133 -11.76 -34.01 30.37
CA LYS A 133 -10.38 -33.79 29.95
C LYS A 133 -10.26 -33.53 28.44
N GLU A 134 -10.98 -34.30 27.62
CA GLU A 134 -11.05 -34.11 26.20
C GLU A 134 -11.63 -32.75 25.84
N THR A 135 -12.75 -32.37 26.46
CA THR A 135 -13.41 -31.09 26.24
C THR A 135 -12.52 -29.91 26.64
N GLU A 136 -11.81 -30.01 27.78
CA GLU A 136 -10.83 -29.00 28.20
C GLU A 136 -9.70 -28.83 27.15
N THR A 137 -9.24 -29.93 26.56
CA THR A 137 -8.27 -29.88 25.45
C THR A 137 -8.86 -29.20 24.20
N MET A 138 -10.12 -29.49 23.86
CA MET A 138 -10.84 -28.86 22.75
C MET A 138 -11.03 -27.36 22.97
N ILE A 139 -11.33 -26.95 24.20
CA ILE A 139 -11.44 -25.53 24.58
C ILE A 139 -10.10 -24.81 24.35
N ALA A 140 -8.98 -25.39 24.79
CA ALA A 140 -7.65 -24.81 24.57
C ALA A 140 -7.32 -24.66 23.09
N LEU A 141 -7.66 -25.67 22.29
CA LEU A 141 -7.50 -25.61 20.83
C LEU A 141 -8.42 -24.56 20.18
N ALA A 142 -9.68 -24.46 20.65
CA ALA A 142 -10.63 -23.46 20.17
C ALA A 142 -10.14 -22.03 20.48
N GLN A 143 -9.57 -21.80 21.66
CA GLN A 143 -8.98 -20.51 22.01
C GLN A 143 -7.82 -20.13 21.08
N THR A 144 -6.90 -21.06 20.79
CA THR A 144 -5.80 -20.82 19.84
C THR A 144 -6.33 -20.46 18.43
N ARG A 145 -7.45 -21.07 18.00
CA ARG A 145 -8.08 -20.74 16.72
C ARG A 145 -8.71 -19.36 16.71
N ILE A 146 -9.31 -18.95 17.83
CA ILE A 146 -9.85 -17.60 17.99
C ILE A 146 -8.73 -16.57 17.90
N ASP A 147 -7.62 -16.77 18.64
CA ASP A 147 -6.49 -15.85 18.65
C ASP A 147 -5.90 -15.67 17.23
N ALA A 148 -5.79 -16.77 16.47
CA ALA A 148 -5.34 -16.73 15.07
C ALA A 148 -6.34 -16.01 14.16
N ALA A 149 -7.64 -16.28 14.26
CA ALA A 149 -8.68 -15.65 13.48
C ALA A 149 -8.84 -14.15 13.81
N GLN A 150 -8.68 -13.78 15.07
CA GLN A 150 -8.68 -12.40 15.54
C GLN A 150 -7.51 -11.63 14.94
N THR A 151 -6.30 -12.19 15.01
CA THR A 151 -5.10 -11.58 14.42
C THR A 151 -5.25 -11.37 12.91
N GLU A 152 -5.79 -12.35 12.20
CA GLU A 152 -6.07 -12.25 10.76
C GLU A 152 -7.06 -11.11 10.46
N TYR A 153 -8.17 -11.05 11.18
CA TYR A 153 -9.21 -10.03 11.02
C TYR A 153 -8.67 -8.61 11.32
N GLU A 154 -7.95 -8.43 12.42
CA GLU A 154 -7.36 -7.14 12.81
C GLU A 154 -6.31 -6.68 11.81
N SER A 155 -5.50 -7.60 11.27
CA SER A 155 -4.51 -7.28 10.23
C SER A 155 -5.17 -6.77 8.94
N LEU A 156 -6.27 -7.38 8.52
CA LEU A 156 -7.03 -6.94 7.34
C LEU A 156 -7.68 -5.57 7.57
N LEU A 157 -8.23 -5.33 8.76
CA LEU A 157 -8.78 -4.01 9.11
C LEU A 157 -7.71 -2.92 9.13
N ALA A 158 -6.55 -3.20 9.71
CA ALA A 158 -5.44 -2.26 9.75
C ALA A 158 -4.91 -1.95 8.34
N SER A 159 -4.84 -2.95 7.46
CA SER A 159 -4.46 -2.77 6.06
C SER A 159 -5.46 -1.87 5.31
N ALA A 160 -6.75 -2.09 5.51
CA ALA A 160 -7.81 -1.27 4.89
C ALA A 160 -7.77 0.18 5.39
N GLU A 161 -7.54 0.40 6.68
CA GLU A 161 -7.42 1.74 7.26
C GLU A 161 -6.17 2.47 6.75
N ASN A 162 -5.03 1.78 6.66
CA ASN A 162 -3.81 2.36 6.08
C ASN A 162 -4.02 2.78 4.62
N LEU A 163 -4.70 1.97 3.82
CA LEU A 163 -5.02 2.29 2.42
C LEU A 163 -5.91 3.53 2.33
N ARG A 164 -6.90 3.66 3.22
CA ARG A 164 -7.76 4.84 3.29
C ARG A 164 -6.99 6.10 3.66
N GLN A 165 -6.14 6.04 4.67
CA GLN A 165 -5.31 7.17 5.09
C GLN A 165 -4.33 7.60 3.99
N GLU A 166 -3.79 6.66 3.24
CA GLU A 166 -2.93 6.96 2.10
C GLU A 166 -3.69 7.68 0.99
N TYR A 167 -4.90 7.26 0.68
CA TYR A 167 -5.78 7.92 -0.28
C TYR A 167 -6.12 9.35 0.15
N ASP A 168 -6.54 9.57 1.39
CA ASP A 168 -6.87 10.90 1.91
C ASP A 168 -5.67 11.84 1.84
N ARG A 169 -4.45 11.32 2.09
CA ARG A 169 -3.21 12.06 1.93
C ARG A 169 -2.95 12.44 0.47
N LEU A 170 -3.20 11.53 -0.47
CA LEU A 170 -3.04 11.79 -1.90
C LEU A 170 -4.05 12.84 -2.40
N LEU A 171 -5.29 12.81 -1.93
CA LEU A 171 -6.29 13.85 -2.23
C LEU A 171 -5.83 15.21 -1.70
N THR A 172 -5.33 15.27 -0.47
CA THR A 172 -4.78 16.50 0.11
C THR A 172 -3.62 17.06 -0.73
N TRP A 173 -2.73 16.21 -1.21
CA TRP A 173 -1.64 16.64 -2.10
C TRP A 173 -2.15 17.11 -3.46
N ALA A 174 -3.16 16.44 -4.02
CA ALA A 174 -3.79 16.84 -5.27
C ALA A 174 -4.33 18.28 -5.17
N ASP A 175 -5.06 18.59 -4.11
CA ASP A 175 -5.65 19.91 -3.87
C ASP A 175 -4.59 21.01 -3.65
N LEU A 176 -3.50 20.67 -2.96
CA LEU A 176 -2.45 21.61 -2.62
C LEU A 176 -1.44 21.84 -3.75
N PHE A 177 -1.28 20.88 -4.66
CA PHE A 177 -0.16 20.84 -5.61
C PHE A 177 -0.06 22.08 -6.49
N ASP A 178 -1.17 22.66 -6.91
CA ASP A 178 -1.18 23.84 -7.78
C ASP A 178 -1.06 25.15 -7.02
N THR A 179 -1.40 25.18 -5.74
CA THR A 179 -1.48 26.40 -4.93
C THR A 179 -0.31 26.55 -3.95
N CYS A 180 0.41 25.48 -3.64
CA CYS A 180 1.48 25.51 -2.64
C CYS A 180 2.79 26.11 -3.19
N SER A 181 3.70 26.45 -2.25
CA SER A 181 5.03 26.96 -2.58
C SER A 181 5.87 25.94 -3.34
N PHE A 182 6.93 26.40 -4.01
CA PHE A 182 7.86 25.54 -4.75
C PHE A 182 8.53 24.50 -3.84
N GLU A 183 8.86 24.87 -2.60
CA GLU A 183 9.43 23.97 -1.59
C GLU A 183 8.44 22.86 -1.21
N ALA A 184 7.17 23.23 -1.00
CA ALA A 184 6.12 22.27 -0.72
C ALA A 184 5.88 21.32 -1.93
N LYS A 185 5.89 21.84 -3.16
CA LYS A 185 5.84 20.99 -4.37
C LYS A 185 6.96 19.97 -4.39
N LYS A 186 8.19 20.38 -4.09
CA LYS A 186 9.34 19.46 -4.01
C LYS A 186 9.11 18.35 -2.98
N MET A 187 8.56 18.69 -1.81
CA MET A 187 8.27 17.71 -0.78
C MET A 187 7.20 16.70 -1.24
N ILE A 188 6.12 17.18 -1.87
CA ILE A 188 5.07 16.32 -2.44
C ILE A 188 5.67 15.39 -3.50
N VAL A 189 6.42 15.94 -4.46
CA VAL A 189 7.06 15.15 -5.52
C VAL A 189 8.02 14.12 -4.94
N ALA A 190 8.83 14.47 -3.95
CA ALA A 190 9.79 13.55 -3.32
C ALA A 190 9.11 12.39 -2.57
N GLN A 191 7.91 12.59 -2.05
CA GLN A 191 7.13 11.54 -1.40
C GLN A 191 6.31 10.72 -2.41
N PHE A 192 5.81 11.34 -3.47
CA PHE A 192 4.94 10.72 -4.46
C PHE A 192 5.71 9.96 -5.55
N VAL A 193 6.86 10.47 -5.97
CA VAL A 193 7.68 9.94 -7.06
C VAL A 193 8.91 9.23 -6.50
N LYS A 194 9.04 7.95 -6.81
CA LYS A 194 10.21 7.13 -6.45
C LYS A 194 11.41 7.41 -7.36
N ALA A 195 11.17 7.46 -8.66
CA ALA A 195 12.22 7.69 -9.64
C ALA A 195 11.66 8.24 -10.96
N VAL A 196 12.45 9.08 -11.64
CA VAL A 196 12.19 9.52 -13.01
C VAL A 196 13.35 9.07 -13.86
N ARG A 197 13.10 8.22 -14.85
CA ARG A 197 14.08 7.78 -15.84
C ARG A 197 13.83 8.50 -17.15
N VAL A 198 14.88 9.05 -17.73
CA VAL A 198 14.79 9.79 -18.99
C VAL A 198 15.71 9.15 -20.02
N SER A 199 15.16 8.82 -21.16
CA SER A 199 15.83 8.31 -22.35
C SER A 199 15.85 9.35 -23.46
N ARG A 200 16.42 9.02 -24.64
CA ARG A 200 16.45 9.93 -25.79
C ARG A 200 15.07 10.46 -26.14
N ASP A 201 15.04 11.65 -26.71
CA ASP A 201 13.81 12.32 -27.20
C ASP A 201 12.74 12.57 -26.09
N TYR A 202 13.20 12.67 -24.83
CA TYR A 202 12.35 12.84 -23.66
C TYR A 202 11.35 11.68 -23.47
N ASN A 203 11.76 10.46 -23.82
CA ASN A 203 11.03 9.29 -23.38
C ASN A 203 11.25 9.12 -21.87
N ILE A 204 10.17 9.28 -21.10
CA ILE A 204 10.20 9.39 -19.63
C ILE A 204 9.41 8.25 -19.03
N GLU A 205 10.04 7.55 -18.10
CA GLU A 205 9.41 6.58 -17.22
C GLU A 205 9.40 7.16 -15.79
N ILE A 206 8.25 7.12 -15.14
CA ILE A 206 8.09 7.61 -13.78
C ILE A 206 7.61 6.46 -12.91
N ASP A 207 8.43 6.10 -11.91
CA ASP A 207 8.04 5.18 -10.85
C ASP A 207 7.46 6.01 -9.70
N PHE A 208 6.29 5.62 -9.23
CA PHE A 208 5.66 6.24 -8.08
C PHE A 208 5.91 5.42 -6.81
N ASN A 209 5.87 6.07 -5.64
CA ASN A 209 5.94 5.40 -4.34
C ASN A 209 4.63 4.73 -3.96
N VAL A 210 3.54 5.09 -4.63
CA VAL A 210 2.21 4.53 -4.42
C VAL A 210 1.98 3.44 -5.46
N SER A 211 1.51 2.28 -5.03
CA SER A 211 1.10 1.19 -5.92
C SER A 211 -0.22 1.54 -6.60
N PHE A 212 -0.14 2.21 -7.75
CA PHE A 212 -1.34 2.53 -8.55
C PHE A 212 -2.07 1.31 -9.06
N GLU A 213 -1.44 0.14 -9.12
CA GLU A 213 -2.11 -1.09 -9.53
C GLU A 213 -3.27 -1.45 -8.61
N GLU A 214 -3.14 -1.12 -7.32
CA GLU A 214 -4.23 -1.22 -6.36
C GLU A 214 -5.36 -0.26 -6.67
N PHE A 215 -5.07 0.92 -7.25
CA PHE A 215 -6.06 1.91 -7.67
C PHE A 215 -6.50 1.76 -9.15
N GLN A 216 -5.70 1.16 -10.05
CA GLN A 216 -6.00 1.04 -11.49
C GLN A 216 -6.82 -0.19 -11.89
N ASN A 217 -6.86 -1.22 -11.08
CA ASN A 217 -7.72 -2.39 -11.37
C ASN A 217 -9.23 -2.06 -11.46
N PHE A 218 -9.58 -0.79 -11.30
CA PHE A 218 -10.95 -0.27 -11.29
C PHE A 218 -11.42 0.29 -12.64
N SER A 219 -10.52 0.87 -13.45
CA SER A 219 -10.90 1.56 -14.68
C SER A 219 -11.05 0.65 -15.91
N VAL A 220 -10.53 -0.59 -15.89
CA VAL A 220 -10.43 -1.43 -17.10
C VAL A 220 -11.64 -2.39 -17.28
N LYS A 221 -12.56 -2.49 -16.32
CA LYS A 221 -13.70 -3.43 -16.42
C LYS A 221 -15.02 -2.81 -16.83
N ASN A 222 -15.11 -1.52 -17.12
CA ASN A 222 -16.33 -0.83 -17.53
C ASN A 222 -16.16 -0.06 -18.85
N GLY A 223 -15.43 -0.61 -19.82
CA GLY A 223 -15.36 -0.16 -21.20
C GLY A 223 -15.86 -1.24 -22.14
#